data_b94125e4ebe24183621c1d778df0e2aa
#
_entry.id   b94125e4ebe24183621c1d778df0e2aa
#
_cell.length_a   1.000
_cell.length_b   1.000
_cell.length_c   1.000
_cell.angle_alpha   90.00
_cell.angle_beta   90.00
_cell.angle_gamma   90.00
#
_symmetry.space_group_name_H-M   'P 1'
#
loop_
_entity.id
_entity.type
_entity.pdbx_description
1 polymer ?
#
loop_
_entity_poly.entity_id
_entity_poly.type
_entity_poly.pdbx_seq_one_letter_code
_entity_poly.pdbx_strand_id
1 'polypeptide(L)'
;FNQRVSLGRNDLLIRTFLSALAEMDIIITCQGGDYTKAIYPALINSGWQGYWIDAASALRMDDNACIILDPVNRDNIDRAVKAGLKLFVGGNCSITLSLMGLAGLIKADLIEWMSVMTYQSASGAGAKQVWEFIAQSAYISQHLSADELTASGSVLPLVNKVSELINSAGMPVENFGVPLMGSIIPWIDSDLGDGNSREEWKGEAETNKILGLAPGTIPVNGLCIRVGVIRCHSAAITLKLKREVSEAEFAELVTHSHPWVNYIPNNKQESVSKLTPAAISGS
;
A
#
# COMPACT_ATOMS: atom_id res chain seq x y z
N PHE A 1 2.84 -0.99 -25.23
CA PHE A 1 1.42 -1.20 -25.57
C PHE A 1 0.55 -0.40 -24.59
N ASN A 2 0.38 0.92 -24.85
CA ASN A 2 -0.52 1.78 -24.08
C ASN A 2 -1.79 2.01 -24.92
N GLN A 3 -2.69 1.05 -24.94
CA GLN A 3 -4.07 1.35 -25.33
C GLN A 3 -4.88 1.58 -24.06
N ARG A 4 -5.09 2.86 -23.69
CA ARG A 4 -6.12 3.24 -22.76
C ARG A 4 -7.47 2.94 -23.40
N VAL A 5 -8.16 1.90 -22.95
CA VAL A 5 -9.57 1.68 -23.29
C VAL A 5 -10.35 2.79 -22.59
N SER A 6 -10.70 3.83 -23.32
CA SER A 6 -11.68 4.81 -22.88
C SER A 6 -13.07 4.16 -22.99
N LEU A 7 -13.71 3.94 -21.86
CA LEU A 7 -15.08 3.38 -21.73
C LEU A 7 -16.15 4.32 -22.33
N GLY A 8 -15.92 4.92 -23.46
CA GLY A 8 -16.84 5.90 -24.01
C GLY A 8 -17.03 5.91 -25.52
N ARG A 9 -16.26 5.16 -26.30
CA ARG A 9 -16.41 5.10 -27.78
C ARG A 9 -15.81 3.81 -28.33
N ASN A 10 -16.64 2.84 -28.62
CA ASN A 10 -16.54 1.70 -29.53
C ASN A 10 -16.87 0.36 -28.89
N ASP A 11 -18.14 -0.01 -28.83
CA ASP A 11 -18.61 -1.35 -28.49
C ASP A 11 -17.88 -2.46 -29.27
N LEU A 12 -17.43 -2.16 -30.48
CA LEU A 12 -16.72 -3.13 -31.32
C LEU A 12 -15.29 -3.39 -30.82
N LEU A 13 -14.56 -2.37 -30.40
CA LEU A 13 -13.20 -2.54 -29.83
C LEU A 13 -13.26 -3.25 -28.49
N ILE A 14 -14.25 -2.96 -27.67
CA ILE A 14 -14.46 -3.63 -26.38
C ILE A 14 -14.79 -5.12 -26.62
N ARG A 15 -15.67 -5.44 -27.57
CA ARG A 15 -16.03 -6.82 -27.91
C ARG A 15 -14.85 -7.60 -28.47
N THR A 16 -14.05 -7.02 -29.37
CA THR A 16 -12.85 -7.65 -29.93
C THR A 16 -11.80 -7.88 -28.82
N PHE A 17 -11.67 -6.96 -27.89
CA PHE A 17 -10.76 -7.09 -26.76
C PHE A 17 -11.22 -8.15 -25.78
N LEU A 18 -12.51 -8.20 -25.44
CA LEU A 18 -13.08 -9.25 -24.57
C LEU A 18 -12.97 -10.62 -25.19
N SER A 19 -13.18 -10.79 -26.52
CA SER A 19 -13.03 -12.07 -27.17
C SER A 19 -11.58 -12.57 -27.13
N ALA A 20 -10.60 -11.70 -27.32
CA ALA A 20 -9.18 -12.05 -27.18
C ALA A 20 -8.80 -12.44 -25.75
N LEU A 21 -9.36 -11.75 -24.74
CA LEU A 21 -9.15 -12.11 -23.34
C LEU A 21 -9.82 -13.44 -22.97
N ALA A 22 -10.98 -13.72 -23.55
CA ALA A 22 -11.70 -14.97 -23.29
C ALA A 22 -10.99 -16.23 -23.81
N GLU A 23 -10.01 -16.08 -24.70
CA GLU A 23 -9.15 -17.17 -25.19
C GLU A 23 -8.00 -17.49 -24.23
N MET A 24 -7.75 -16.67 -23.20
CA MET A 24 -6.64 -16.84 -22.28
C MET A 24 -7.03 -17.74 -21.10
N ASP A 25 -6.15 -18.66 -20.74
CA ASP A 25 -6.30 -19.50 -19.54
C ASP A 25 -6.02 -18.71 -18.26
N ILE A 26 -5.12 -17.71 -18.33
CA ILE A 26 -4.69 -16.88 -17.20
C ILE A 26 -4.60 -15.44 -17.64
N ILE A 27 -5.26 -14.56 -16.89
CA ILE A 27 -5.16 -13.11 -17.08
C ILE A 27 -4.52 -12.50 -15.83
N ILE A 28 -3.40 -11.78 -16.02
CA ILE A 28 -2.75 -10.99 -14.97
C ILE A 28 -2.96 -9.53 -15.30
N THR A 29 -3.56 -8.77 -14.37
CA THR A 29 -3.87 -7.36 -14.57
C THR A 29 -3.29 -6.44 -13.49
N CYS A 30 -2.75 -5.28 -13.95
CA CYS A 30 -2.31 -4.17 -13.14
C CYS A 30 -2.95 -2.86 -13.62
N GLN A 31 -4.12 -2.91 -14.28
CA GLN A 31 -4.79 -1.77 -14.92
C GLN A 31 -5.62 -0.92 -13.93
N GLY A 32 -5.77 -1.38 -12.69
CA GLY A 32 -6.53 -0.68 -11.65
C GLY A 32 -7.99 -1.08 -11.55
N GLY A 33 -8.65 -0.61 -10.50
CA GLY A 33 -9.98 -1.07 -10.09
C GLY A 33 -11.09 -0.80 -11.10
N ASP A 34 -11.02 0.29 -11.85
CA ASP A 34 -12.06 0.62 -12.85
C ASP A 34 -12.03 -0.36 -14.04
N TYR A 35 -10.83 -0.76 -14.46
CA TYR A 35 -10.66 -1.82 -15.44
C TYR A 35 -11.24 -3.13 -14.94
N THR A 36 -10.91 -3.52 -13.72
CA THR A 36 -11.39 -4.76 -13.11
C THR A 36 -12.91 -4.79 -13.02
N LYS A 37 -13.53 -3.72 -12.52
CA LYS A 37 -15.00 -3.59 -12.42
C LYS A 37 -15.72 -3.70 -13.76
N ALA A 38 -15.08 -3.24 -14.84
CA ALA A 38 -15.65 -3.28 -16.17
C ALA A 38 -15.44 -4.63 -16.87
N ILE A 39 -14.23 -5.19 -16.79
CA ILE A 39 -13.82 -6.33 -17.62
C ILE A 39 -14.10 -7.68 -16.95
N TYR A 40 -13.82 -7.83 -15.66
CA TYR A 40 -13.99 -9.12 -14.98
C TYR A 40 -15.43 -9.64 -15.03
N PRO A 41 -16.47 -8.86 -14.67
CA PRO A 41 -17.86 -9.34 -14.79
C PRO A 41 -18.25 -9.67 -16.22
N ALA A 42 -17.77 -8.92 -17.20
CA ALA A 42 -18.06 -9.18 -18.61
C ALA A 42 -17.47 -10.51 -19.09
N LEU A 43 -16.25 -10.85 -18.66
CA LEU A 43 -15.62 -12.13 -18.95
C LEU A 43 -16.37 -13.29 -18.28
N ILE A 44 -16.71 -13.18 -17.01
CA ILE A 44 -17.49 -14.22 -16.30
C ILE A 44 -18.84 -14.44 -16.96
N ASN A 45 -19.55 -13.36 -17.32
CA ASN A 45 -20.84 -13.45 -18.01
C ASN A 45 -20.73 -14.07 -19.43
N SER A 46 -19.56 -14.01 -20.07
CA SER A 46 -19.29 -14.68 -21.34
C SER A 46 -19.03 -16.20 -21.19
N GLY A 47 -18.95 -16.69 -19.95
CA GLY A 47 -18.64 -18.10 -19.65
C GLY A 47 -17.14 -18.41 -19.52
N TRP A 48 -16.30 -17.40 -19.44
CA TRP A 48 -14.85 -17.61 -19.24
C TRP A 48 -14.55 -18.32 -17.92
N GLN A 49 -13.65 -19.31 -17.96
CA GLN A 49 -13.31 -20.19 -16.83
C GLN A 49 -11.82 -20.10 -16.44
N GLY A 50 -11.08 -19.14 -16.96
CA GLY A 50 -9.65 -18.96 -16.68
C GLY A 50 -9.36 -18.40 -15.29
N TYR A 51 -8.09 -18.19 -15.00
CA TYR A 51 -7.62 -17.59 -13.78
C TYR A 51 -7.49 -16.07 -13.94
N TRP A 52 -8.09 -15.31 -13.02
CA TRP A 52 -7.91 -13.88 -12.91
C TRP A 52 -6.99 -13.56 -11.75
N ILE A 53 -5.85 -12.91 -12.04
CA ILE A 53 -4.87 -12.47 -11.05
C ILE A 53 -4.77 -10.93 -11.12
N ASP A 54 -5.14 -10.25 -10.04
CA ASP A 54 -5.36 -8.80 -10.06
C ASP A 54 -4.56 -8.08 -8.96
N ALA A 55 -3.82 -7.05 -9.35
CA ALA A 55 -3.17 -6.15 -8.39
C ALA A 55 -4.13 -5.13 -7.76
N ALA A 56 -5.31 -4.89 -8.38
CA ALA A 56 -6.29 -3.91 -7.90
C ALA A 56 -7.07 -4.40 -6.68
N SER A 57 -7.59 -3.44 -5.89
CA SER A 57 -8.37 -3.72 -4.68
C SER A 57 -9.84 -4.06 -4.94
N ALA A 58 -10.34 -3.91 -6.18
CA ALA A 58 -11.77 -3.94 -6.49
C ALA A 58 -12.47 -5.23 -6.08
N LEU A 59 -11.80 -6.39 -6.23
CA LEU A 59 -12.34 -7.71 -5.91
C LEU A 59 -11.72 -8.33 -4.64
N ARG A 60 -10.91 -7.58 -3.92
CA ARG A 60 -10.14 -8.11 -2.78
C ARG A 60 -11.03 -8.70 -1.68
N MET A 61 -12.18 -8.11 -1.46
CA MET A 61 -13.12 -8.56 -0.43
C MET A 61 -14.27 -9.42 -0.98
N ASP A 62 -14.24 -9.80 -2.26
CA ASP A 62 -15.20 -10.77 -2.83
C ASP A 62 -15.01 -12.13 -2.16
N ASP A 63 -16.12 -12.79 -1.80
CA ASP A 63 -16.09 -14.10 -1.10
C ASP A 63 -15.39 -15.18 -1.92
N ASN A 64 -15.41 -15.07 -3.25
CA ASN A 64 -14.73 -15.97 -4.17
C ASN A 64 -13.28 -15.55 -4.49
N ALA A 65 -12.74 -14.54 -3.81
CA ALA A 65 -11.37 -14.07 -4.01
C ALA A 65 -10.42 -14.58 -2.91
N CYS A 66 -9.26 -15.09 -3.32
CA CYS A 66 -8.14 -15.32 -2.43
C CYS A 66 -7.15 -14.16 -2.50
N ILE A 67 -6.86 -13.52 -1.38
CA ILE A 67 -5.79 -12.54 -1.31
C ILE A 67 -4.45 -13.27 -1.22
N ILE A 68 -3.51 -12.93 -2.13
CA ILE A 68 -2.22 -13.61 -2.22
C ILE A 68 -1.18 -12.86 -1.39
N LEU A 69 -0.57 -13.57 -0.46
CA LEU A 69 0.67 -13.20 0.22
C LEU A 69 1.47 -14.48 0.49
N ASP A 70 2.01 -15.07 -0.57
CA ASP A 70 2.60 -16.42 -0.58
C ASP A 70 3.49 -16.76 0.62
N PRO A 71 4.43 -15.89 1.06
CA PRO A 71 5.27 -16.19 2.21
C PRO A 71 4.51 -16.32 3.55
N VAL A 72 3.30 -15.76 3.63
CA VAL A 72 2.49 -15.73 4.86
C VAL A 72 1.34 -16.73 4.79
N ASN A 73 0.65 -16.84 3.64
CA ASN A 73 -0.59 -17.60 3.55
C ASN A 73 -0.59 -18.68 2.46
N ARG A 74 0.57 -19.29 2.18
CA ARG A 74 0.72 -20.33 1.15
C ARG A 74 -0.31 -21.44 1.27
N ASP A 75 -0.58 -21.93 2.46
CA ASP A 75 -1.54 -23.00 2.70
C ASP A 75 -2.98 -22.59 2.31
N ASN A 76 -3.34 -21.32 2.50
CA ASN A 76 -4.64 -20.78 2.08
C ASN A 76 -4.73 -20.73 0.55
N ILE A 77 -3.66 -20.30 -0.11
CA ILE A 77 -3.56 -20.25 -1.56
C ILE A 77 -3.70 -21.67 -2.15
N ASP A 78 -2.96 -22.64 -1.62
CA ASP A 78 -2.99 -24.02 -2.07
C ASP A 78 -4.38 -24.66 -1.88
N ARG A 79 -5.06 -24.36 -0.76
CA ARG A 79 -6.45 -24.79 -0.53
C ARG A 79 -7.41 -24.15 -1.53
N ALA A 80 -7.26 -22.86 -1.81
CA ALA A 80 -8.08 -22.14 -2.78
C ALA A 80 -7.92 -22.73 -4.19
N VAL A 81 -6.69 -23.01 -4.62
CA VAL A 81 -6.40 -23.66 -5.91
C VAL A 81 -7.03 -25.05 -5.97
N LYS A 82 -6.86 -25.89 -4.94
CA LYS A 82 -7.45 -27.23 -4.87
C LYS A 82 -8.98 -27.21 -4.87
N ALA A 83 -9.58 -26.17 -4.29
CA ALA A 83 -11.04 -25.96 -4.31
C ALA A 83 -11.56 -25.43 -5.66
N GLY A 84 -10.67 -25.17 -6.63
CA GLY A 84 -11.05 -24.69 -7.95
C GLY A 84 -11.28 -23.20 -8.05
N LEU A 85 -10.84 -22.43 -7.04
CA LEU A 85 -10.94 -20.96 -7.06
C LEU A 85 -10.15 -20.40 -8.25
N LYS A 86 -10.70 -19.38 -8.91
CA LYS A 86 -10.13 -18.78 -10.12
C LYS A 86 -9.76 -17.31 -9.94
N LEU A 87 -10.18 -16.69 -8.84
CA LEU A 87 -9.96 -15.27 -8.55
C LEU A 87 -8.89 -15.11 -7.47
N PHE A 88 -7.75 -14.54 -7.85
CA PHE A 88 -6.63 -14.26 -6.96
C PHE A 88 -6.27 -12.78 -7.02
N VAL A 89 -6.08 -12.15 -5.87
CA VAL A 89 -5.86 -10.69 -5.79
C VAL A 89 -4.69 -10.36 -4.88
N GLY A 90 -3.92 -9.35 -5.25
CA GLY A 90 -2.88 -8.79 -4.38
C GLY A 90 -3.50 -8.06 -3.17
N GLY A 91 -2.86 -8.14 -2.02
CA GLY A 91 -3.29 -7.45 -0.81
C GLY A 91 -2.95 -5.95 -0.81
N ASN A 92 -3.45 -5.24 0.20
CA ASN A 92 -3.09 -3.84 0.45
C ASN A 92 -1.58 -3.71 0.73
N CYS A 93 -0.95 -2.68 0.17
CA CYS A 93 0.50 -2.51 0.24
C CYS A 93 1.03 -2.40 1.68
N SER A 94 0.35 -1.66 2.55
CA SER A 94 0.76 -1.46 3.94
C SER A 94 0.53 -2.71 4.78
N ILE A 95 -0.60 -3.38 4.60
CA ILE A 95 -0.96 -4.59 5.35
C ILE A 95 -0.09 -5.77 4.95
N THR A 96 0.13 -6.00 3.67
CA THR A 96 1.01 -7.10 3.22
C THR A 96 2.44 -6.93 3.71
N LEU A 97 2.98 -5.70 3.71
CA LEU A 97 4.31 -5.44 4.27
C LEU A 97 4.36 -5.69 5.78
N SER A 98 3.33 -5.26 6.52
CA SER A 98 3.24 -5.51 7.96
C SER A 98 3.17 -7.02 8.26
N LEU A 99 2.31 -7.76 7.57
CA LEU A 99 2.17 -9.20 7.76
C LEU A 99 3.43 -9.96 7.34
N MET A 100 4.15 -9.52 6.31
CA MET A 100 5.46 -10.07 5.95
C MET A 100 6.46 -9.92 7.08
N GLY A 101 6.59 -8.72 7.65
CA GLY A 101 7.49 -8.47 8.79
C GLY A 101 7.12 -9.26 10.04
N LEU A 102 5.84 -9.60 10.20
CA LEU A 102 5.30 -10.32 11.34
C LEU A 102 5.07 -11.83 11.08
N ALA A 103 5.48 -12.34 9.91
CA ALA A 103 5.18 -13.71 9.48
C ALA A 103 5.58 -14.79 10.49
N GLY A 104 6.73 -14.62 11.16
CA GLY A 104 7.18 -15.56 12.19
C GLY A 104 6.27 -15.58 13.42
N LEU A 105 5.82 -14.41 13.88
CA LEU A 105 4.89 -14.29 15.01
C LEU A 105 3.51 -14.83 14.65
N ILE A 106 3.07 -14.63 13.43
CA ILE A 106 1.80 -15.15 12.90
C ILE A 106 1.83 -16.69 12.86
N LYS A 107 2.89 -17.27 12.30
CA LYS A 107 3.09 -18.73 12.26
C LYS A 107 3.14 -19.37 13.63
N ALA A 108 3.68 -18.65 14.61
CA ALA A 108 3.73 -19.09 16.02
C ALA A 108 2.43 -18.81 16.80
N ASP A 109 1.39 -18.29 16.14
CA ASP A 109 0.09 -17.92 16.73
C ASP A 109 0.20 -16.98 17.95
N LEU A 110 1.10 -16.02 17.88
CA LEU A 110 1.43 -15.16 19.03
C LEU A 110 0.64 -13.84 19.07
N ILE A 111 0.04 -13.41 17.98
CA ILE A 111 -0.59 -12.09 17.90
C ILE A 111 -2.02 -12.15 18.42
N GLU A 112 -2.32 -11.35 19.46
CA GLU A 112 -3.67 -11.16 19.98
C GLU A 112 -4.40 -10.01 19.30
N TRP A 113 -3.75 -8.82 19.20
CA TRP A 113 -4.18 -7.67 18.44
C TRP A 113 -2.99 -6.81 18.03
N MET A 114 -3.19 -5.88 17.08
CA MET A 114 -2.16 -4.93 16.71
C MET A 114 -2.71 -3.54 16.43
N SER A 115 -1.88 -2.52 16.71
CA SER A 115 -2.10 -1.14 16.27
C SER A 115 -1.02 -0.77 15.26
N VAL A 116 -1.43 -0.35 14.06
CA VAL A 116 -0.53 -0.11 12.93
C VAL A 116 -0.64 1.34 12.49
N MET A 117 0.38 2.16 12.81
CA MET A 117 0.52 3.52 12.31
C MET A 117 1.35 3.48 11.03
N THR A 118 0.72 3.73 9.87
CA THR A 118 1.41 3.65 8.58
C THR A 118 1.91 5.02 8.14
N TYR A 119 3.13 5.08 7.62
CA TYR A 119 3.75 6.24 6.98
C TYR A 119 3.92 5.92 5.51
N GLN A 120 2.89 6.26 4.72
CA GLN A 120 2.80 5.82 3.34
C GLN A 120 3.44 6.82 2.37
N SER A 121 4.32 6.31 1.52
CA SER A 121 4.98 7.10 0.48
C SER A 121 4.02 7.59 -0.61
N ALA A 122 4.39 8.65 -1.32
CA ALA A 122 3.63 9.22 -2.44
C ALA A 122 3.33 8.18 -3.54
N SER A 123 4.24 7.24 -3.79
CA SER A 123 4.07 6.20 -4.82
C SER A 123 2.87 5.28 -4.58
N GLY A 124 2.44 5.10 -3.32
CA GLY A 124 1.24 4.35 -2.98
C GLY A 124 -0.06 4.99 -3.47
N ALA A 125 -0.04 6.30 -3.72
CA ALA A 125 -1.18 7.03 -4.29
C ALA A 125 -1.21 7.00 -5.83
N GLY A 126 -0.09 6.67 -6.48
CA GLY A 126 0.01 6.54 -7.93
C GLY A 126 0.96 7.56 -8.60
N ALA A 127 1.14 7.39 -9.90
CA ALA A 127 2.13 8.17 -10.66
C ALA A 127 1.85 9.68 -10.68
N LYS A 128 0.57 10.08 -10.77
CA LYS A 128 0.19 11.50 -10.78
C LYS A 128 0.58 12.20 -9.47
N GLN A 129 0.37 11.53 -8.36
CA GLN A 129 0.72 12.00 -7.02
C GLN A 129 2.24 12.08 -6.82
N VAL A 130 3.00 11.14 -7.38
CA VAL A 130 4.47 11.24 -7.39
C VAL A 130 4.94 12.46 -8.17
N TRP A 131 4.39 12.69 -9.37
CA TRP A 131 4.70 13.89 -10.17
C TRP A 131 4.36 15.18 -9.42
N GLU A 132 3.19 15.24 -8.79
CA GLU A 132 2.78 16.41 -8.01
C GLU A 132 3.69 16.66 -6.80
N PHE A 133 4.08 15.61 -6.05
CA PHE A 133 5.02 15.74 -4.94
C PHE A 133 6.39 16.29 -5.39
N ILE A 134 6.90 15.82 -6.54
CA ILE A 134 8.15 16.35 -7.13
C ILE A 134 7.95 17.81 -7.57
N ALA A 135 6.79 18.13 -8.17
CA ALA A 135 6.47 19.49 -8.58
C ALA A 135 6.36 20.46 -7.37
N GLN A 136 5.80 20.02 -6.26
CA GLN A 136 5.78 20.79 -4.99
C GLN A 136 7.19 21.10 -4.50
N SER A 137 8.10 20.12 -4.56
CA SER A 137 9.51 20.33 -4.18
C SER A 137 10.21 21.33 -5.11
N ALA A 138 9.97 21.22 -6.41
CA ALA A 138 10.50 22.14 -7.41
C ALA A 138 9.93 23.55 -7.24
N TYR A 139 8.63 23.67 -6.94
CA TYR A 139 7.98 24.95 -6.69
C TYR A 139 8.65 25.72 -5.54
N ILE A 140 8.88 25.06 -4.41
CA ILE A 140 9.59 25.70 -3.27
C ILE A 140 11.00 26.10 -3.70
N SER A 141 11.75 25.19 -4.32
CA SER A 141 13.15 25.44 -4.70
C SER A 141 13.30 26.61 -5.69
N GLN A 142 12.39 26.78 -6.62
CA GLN A 142 12.40 27.87 -7.61
C GLN A 142 12.13 29.26 -7.02
N HIS A 143 11.49 29.33 -5.85
CA HIS A 143 11.17 30.59 -5.17
C HIS A 143 12.18 30.97 -4.08
N LEU A 144 13.23 30.16 -3.90
CA LEU A 144 14.33 30.44 -2.97
C LEU A 144 15.58 30.80 -3.75
N SER A 145 16.25 31.88 -3.34
CA SER A 145 17.54 32.28 -3.91
C SER A 145 18.70 31.50 -3.26
N ALA A 146 19.84 31.43 -3.94
CA ALA A 146 21.04 30.84 -3.39
C ALA A 146 21.53 31.56 -2.11
N ASP A 147 21.37 32.88 -2.07
CA ASP A 147 21.75 33.69 -0.90
C ASP A 147 20.88 33.38 0.32
N GLU A 148 19.58 33.17 0.14
CA GLU A 148 18.68 32.76 1.22
C GLU A 148 19.03 31.35 1.78
N LEU A 149 19.45 30.43 0.92
CA LEU A 149 19.83 29.07 1.31
C LEU A 149 21.20 28.99 2.02
N THR A 150 22.07 29.99 1.78
CA THR A 150 23.43 30.04 2.34
C THR A 150 23.61 31.11 3.41
N ALA A 151 22.57 31.88 3.71
CA ALA A 151 22.63 32.98 4.71
C ALA A 151 23.05 32.44 6.07
N SER A 152 23.99 33.18 6.70
CA SER A 152 24.33 33.00 8.11
C SER A 152 23.44 33.91 8.98
N GLY A 153 22.90 33.38 10.07
CA GLY A 153 22.02 34.14 10.97
C GLY A 153 20.76 33.39 11.38
N SER A 154 19.66 34.13 11.56
CA SER A 154 18.39 33.50 11.94
C SER A 154 17.78 32.74 10.77
N VAL A 155 17.38 31.50 10.99
CA VAL A 155 16.64 30.66 10.01
C VAL A 155 15.19 31.10 9.86
N LEU A 156 14.64 31.91 10.79
CA LEU A 156 13.22 32.25 10.84
C LEU A 156 12.66 32.88 9.56
N PRO A 157 13.35 33.85 8.91
CA PRO A 157 12.86 34.42 7.64
C PRO A 157 12.68 33.37 6.55
N LEU A 158 13.62 32.43 6.45
CA LEU A 158 13.54 31.29 5.47
C LEU A 158 12.39 30.37 5.80
N VAL A 159 12.21 29.98 7.08
CA VAL A 159 11.08 29.14 7.53
C VAL A 159 9.74 29.80 7.22
N ASN A 160 9.61 31.10 7.50
CA ASN A 160 8.38 31.84 7.21
C ASN A 160 8.08 31.84 5.70
N LYS A 161 9.10 32.17 4.88
CA LYS A 161 8.96 32.16 3.42
C LYS A 161 8.56 30.78 2.88
N VAL A 162 9.18 29.70 3.33
CA VAL A 162 8.80 28.33 2.93
C VAL A 162 7.38 28.01 3.36
N SER A 163 6.97 28.40 4.57
CA SER A 163 5.60 28.20 5.05
C SER A 163 4.57 28.99 4.21
N GLU A 164 4.89 30.19 3.79
CA GLU A 164 4.06 30.99 2.88
C GLU A 164 3.93 30.31 1.51
N LEU A 165 5.03 29.80 0.97
CA LEU A 165 5.03 29.07 -0.32
C LEU A 165 4.18 27.80 -0.25
N ILE A 166 4.30 27.02 0.82
CA ILE A 166 3.50 25.79 1.04
C ILE A 166 2.00 26.11 1.03
N ASN A 167 1.60 27.23 1.62
CA ASN A 167 0.21 27.65 1.73
C ASN A 167 -0.26 28.58 0.59
N SER A 168 0.57 28.80 -0.42
CA SER A 168 0.23 29.68 -1.52
C SER A 168 -0.69 29.01 -2.56
N ALA A 169 -1.48 29.82 -3.27
CA ALA A 169 -2.33 29.35 -4.37
C ALA A 169 -1.53 28.78 -5.56
N GLY A 170 -0.23 29.02 -5.66
CA GLY A 170 0.65 28.49 -6.69
C GLY A 170 1.20 27.09 -6.38
N MET A 171 1.00 26.56 -5.18
CA MET A 171 1.42 25.22 -4.82
C MET A 171 0.59 24.16 -5.58
N PRO A 172 1.23 23.23 -6.31
CA PRO A 172 0.50 22.15 -6.99
C PRO A 172 -0.18 21.20 -5.99
N VAL A 173 -1.51 21.06 -6.06
CA VAL A 173 -2.29 20.22 -5.14
C VAL A 173 -3.45 19.47 -5.82
N GLU A 174 -3.48 19.40 -7.14
CA GLU A 174 -4.61 18.89 -7.92
C GLU A 174 -4.91 17.41 -7.65
N ASN A 175 -3.91 16.62 -7.22
CA ASN A 175 -4.06 15.18 -7.02
C ASN A 175 -4.12 14.77 -5.54
N PHE A 176 -3.48 15.51 -4.64
CA PHE A 176 -3.58 15.28 -3.19
C PHE A 176 -4.65 16.13 -2.52
N GLY A 177 -5.05 17.24 -3.15
CA GLY A 177 -5.96 18.22 -2.57
C GLY A 177 -5.32 19.16 -1.55
N VAL A 178 -4.16 18.83 -1.03
CA VAL A 178 -3.37 19.60 -0.06
C VAL A 178 -1.87 19.38 -0.31
N PRO A 179 -0.99 20.28 0.18
CA PRO A 179 0.45 20.07 0.07
C PRO A 179 0.91 18.84 0.85
N LEU A 180 1.73 18.00 0.24
CA LEU A 180 2.45 16.93 0.90
C LEU A 180 3.89 17.33 1.25
N MET A 181 4.53 18.16 0.39
CA MET A 181 5.86 18.67 0.65
C MET A 181 5.85 19.58 1.87
N GLY A 182 6.67 19.25 2.87
CA GLY A 182 6.71 19.97 4.16
C GLY A 182 5.52 19.70 5.08
N SER A 183 4.70 18.69 4.79
CA SER A 183 3.50 18.34 5.56
C SER A 183 3.29 16.84 5.64
N ILE A 184 2.20 16.44 6.27
CA ILE A 184 1.63 15.08 6.25
C ILE A 184 0.14 15.16 5.93
N ILE A 185 -0.41 14.10 5.35
CA ILE A 185 -1.86 13.99 5.11
C ILE A 185 -2.39 12.85 5.97
N PRO A 186 -3.15 13.14 7.05
CA PRO A 186 -3.59 12.13 8.02
C PRO A 186 -4.90 11.43 7.60
N TRP A 187 -5.13 11.31 6.31
CA TRP A 187 -6.28 10.63 5.73
C TRP A 187 -5.94 10.03 4.37
N ILE A 188 -6.20 8.74 4.19
CA ILE A 188 -5.96 8.04 2.94
C ILE A 188 -7.23 7.29 2.52
N ASP A 189 -7.62 7.41 1.22
CA ASP A 189 -8.82 6.79 0.65
C ASP A 189 -10.13 7.47 1.14
N SER A 190 -11.27 6.86 0.85
CA SER A 190 -12.60 7.41 1.12
C SER A 190 -12.97 7.34 2.61
N ASP A 191 -13.81 8.29 3.02
CA ASP A 191 -14.43 8.30 4.34
C ASP A 191 -15.55 7.25 4.40
N LEU A 192 -15.57 6.45 5.47
CA LEU A 192 -16.62 5.46 5.72
C LEU A 192 -17.80 6.03 6.53
N GLY A 193 -17.66 7.26 7.03
CA GLY A 193 -18.72 7.94 7.79
C GLY A 193 -18.80 7.54 9.27
N ASP A 194 -17.87 6.75 9.76
CA ASP A 194 -17.74 6.30 11.15
C ASP A 194 -16.48 6.81 11.86
N GLY A 195 -15.76 7.73 11.21
CA GLY A 195 -14.49 8.28 11.69
C GLY A 195 -13.27 7.51 11.18
N ASN A 196 -13.45 6.46 10.40
CA ASN A 196 -12.39 5.71 9.78
C ASN A 196 -12.29 6.02 8.28
N SER A 197 -11.07 6.01 7.76
CA SER A 197 -10.84 5.92 6.33
C SER A 197 -10.97 4.47 5.83
N ARG A 198 -11.26 4.32 4.55
CA ARG A 198 -11.26 2.99 3.94
C ARG A 198 -9.90 2.30 4.02
N GLU A 199 -8.82 3.05 4.01
CA GLU A 199 -7.47 2.50 4.15
C GLU A 199 -7.25 1.88 5.55
N GLU A 200 -7.74 2.50 6.60
CA GLU A 200 -7.69 1.96 7.97
C GLU A 200 -8.55 0.70 8.13
N TRP A 201 -9.77 0.74 7.59
CA TRP A 201 -10.66 -0.43 7.58
C TRP A 201 -10.02 -1.66 6.91
N LYS A 202 -9.26 -1.47 5.82
CA LYS A 202 -8.53 -2.56 5.17
C LYS A 202 -7.57 -3.26 6.13
N GLY A 203 -7.07 -2.57 7.14
CA GLY A 203 -6.17 -3.11 8.15
C GLY A 203 -6.68 -4.40 8.77
N GLU A 204 -7.87 -4.37 9.35
CA GLU A 204 -8.48 -5.54 9.98
C GLU A 204 -9.07 -6.51 8.94
N ALA A 205 -9.84 -5.99 7.99
CA ALA A 205 -10.54 -6.80 7.02
C ALA A 205 -9.58 -7.69 6.19
N GLU A 206 -8.51 -7.10 5.65
CA GLU A 206 -7.56 -7.85 4.84
C GLU A 206 -6.63 -8.73 5.67
N THR A 207 -6.19 -8.30 6.86
CA THR A 207 -5.40 -9.15 7.76
C THR A 207 -6.11 -10.47 8.03
N ASN A 208 -7.35 -10.44 8.49
CA ASN A 208 -8.07 -11.66 8.80
C ASN A 208 -8.34 -12.51 7.55
N LYS A 209 -8.68 -11.88 6.42
CA LYS A 209 -8.91 -12.60 5.16
C LYS A 209 -7.64 -13.26 4.61
N ILE A 210 -6.49 -12.58 4.63
CA ILE A 210 -5.19 -13.16 4.22
C ILE A 210 -4.86 -14.38 5.06
N LEU A 211 -5.09 -14.29 6.36
CA LEU A 211 -4.78 -15.37 7.31
C LEU A 211 -5.83 -16.49 7.31
N GLY A 212 -6.94 -16.34 6.57
CA GLY A 212 -8.03 -17.32 6.54
C GLY A 212 -8.80 -17.40 7.86
N LEU A 213 -8.84 -16.29 8.60
CA LEU A 213 -9.53 -16.16 9.88
C LEU A 213 -10.92 -15.51 9.68
N ALA A 214 -11.80 -15.74 10.64
CA ALA A 214 -13.07 -15.00 10.68
C ALA A 214 -12.81 -13.49 10.91
N PRO A 215 -13.67 -12.60 10.38
CA PRO A 215 -13.56 -11.16 10.63
C PRO A 215 -13.43 -10.85 12.13
N GLY A 216 -12.53 -9.94 12.49
CA GLY A 216 -12.31 -9.53 13.88
C GLY A 216 -11.53 -10.51 14.76
N THR A 217 -11.06 -11.65 14.23
CA THR A 217 -10.26 -12.62 15.01
C THR A 217 -8.96 -12.00 15.52
N ILE A 218 -8.27 -11.25 14.66
CA ILE A 218 -7.16 -10.38 15.06
C ILE A 218 -7.63 -8.94 14.85
N PRO A 219 -7.96 -8.21 15.92
CA PRO A 219 -8.28 -6.79 15.82
C PRO A 219 -7.06 -5.99 15.33
N VAL A 220 -7.28 -5.12 14.35
CA VAL A 220 -6.25 -4.23 13.80
C VAL A 220 -6.81 -2.82 13.76
N ASN A 221 -6.22 -1.95 14.57
CA ASN A 221 -6.53 -0.53 14.57
C ASN A 221 -5.29 0.28 14.16
N GLY A 222 -5.48 1.50 13.75
CA GLY A 222 -4.35 2.35 13.41
C GLY A 222 -4.73 3.63 12.73
N LEU A 223 -3.73 4.32 12.23
CA LEU A 223 -3.89 5.54 11.45
C LEU A 223 -3.04 5.45 10.18
N CYS A 224 -3.63 5.81 9.05
CA CYS A 224 -2.95 5.79 7.78
C CYS A 224 -2.57 7.21 7.35
N ILE A 225 -1.26 7.50 7.30
CA ILE A 225 -0.73 8.83 7.03
C ILE A 225 0.07 8.81 5.73
N ARG A 226 -0.18 9.77 4.83
CA ARG A 226 0.70 10.04 3.69
C ARG A 226 1.83 10.95 4.14
N VAL A 227 3.06 10.58 3.83
CA VAL A 227 4.27 11.33 4.19
C VAL A 227 5.06 11.74 2.95
N GLY A 228 5.87 12.81 3.09
CA GLY A 228 6.72 13.35 2.04
C GLY A 228 7.91 12.46 1.66
N VAL A 229 7.62 11.20 1.33
CA VAL A 229 8.57 10.18 0.88
C VAL A 229 8.12 9.67 -0.49
N ILE A 230 9.04 9.55 -1.45
CA ILE A 230 8.70 9.12 -2.82
C ILE A 230 8.29 7.65 -2.85
N ARG A 231 9.10 6.76 -2.26
CA ARG A 231 8.96 5.29 -2.29
C ARG A 231 9.18 4.72 -0.89
N CYS A 232 8.74 3.48 -0.70
CA CYS A 232 8.84 2.69 0.52
C CYS A 232 7.92 3.20 1.64
N HIS A 233 6.97 2.37 1.99
CA HIS A 233 6.13 2.60 3.17
C HIS A 233 6.90 2.23 4.43
N SER A 234 6.59 2.91 5.52
CA SER A 234 7.04 2.55 6.86
C SER A 234 5.82 2.36 7.76
N ALA A 235 5.99 1.62 8.83
CA ALA A 235 4.96 1.47 9.85
C ALA A 235 5.57 1.40 11.24
N ALA A 236 4.90 2.00 12.22
CA ALA A 236 5.11 1.74 13.63
C ALA A 236 4.00 0.80 14.10
N ILE A 237 4.37 -0.37 14.60
CA ILE A 237 3.42 -1.41 14.98
C ILE A 237 3.56 -1.71 16.46
N THR A 238 2.46 -1.61 17.19
CA THR A 238 2.34 -2.07 18.58
C THR A 238 1.57 -3.39 18.58
N LEU A 239 2.15 -4.41 19.21
CA LEU A 239 1.58 -5.74 19.28
C LEU A 239 1.17 -6.07 20.71
N LYS A 240 0.01 -6.68 20.89
CA LYS A 240 -0.31 -7.48 22.06
C LYS A 240 -0.06 -8.94 21.70
N LEU A 241 0.78 -9.57 22.46
CA LEU A 241 1.09 -10.99 22.29
C LEU A 241 0.28 -11.83 23.28
N LYS A 242 -0.09 -13.04 22.87
CA LYS A 242 -0.85 -14.01 23.68
C LYS A 242 -0.07 -14.56 24.87
N ARG A 243 1.27 -14.42 24.85
CA ARG A 243 2.18 -14.77 25.93
C ARG A 243 3.41 -13.86 25.92
N GLU A 244 4.18 -13.93 26.97
CA GLU A 244 5.49 -13.29 27.01
C GLU A 244 6.45 -13.93 26.00
N VAL A 245 7.18 -13.09 25.27
CA VAL A 245 8.20 -13.45 24.29
C VAL A 245 9.44 -12.64 24.60
N SER A 246 10.59 -13.29 24.77
CA SER A 246 11.85 -12.59 25.00
C SER A 246 12.31 -11.87 23.74
N GLU A 247 13.15 -10.84 23.88
CA GLU A 247 13.74 -10.13 22.75
C GLU A 247 14.50 -11.07 21.81
N ALA A 248 15.23 -12.04 22.36
CA ALA A 248 15.97 -13.03 21.57
C ALA A 248 15.03 -13.94 20.76
N GLU A 249 13.95 -14.42 21.38
CA GLU A 249 12.94 -15.24 20.70
C GLU A 249 12.23 -14.43 19.61
N PHE A 250 11.90 -13.16 19.88
CA PHE A 250 11.30 -12.26 18.90
C PHE A 250 12.22 -12.06 17.69
N ALA A 251 13.49 -11.77 17.94
CA ALA A 251 14.48 -11.58 16.87
C ALA A 251 14.65 -12.85 16.02
N GLU A 252 14.67 -14.02 16.65
CA GLU A 252 14.73 -15.31 15.95
C GLU A 252 13.52 -15.55 15.06
N LEU A 253 12.31 -15.34 15.59
CA LEU A 253 11.06 -15.50 14.85
C LEU A 253 10.99 -14.57 13.63
N VAL A 254 11.44 -13.31 13.74
CA VAL A 254 11.46 -12.37 12.63
C VAL A 254 12.53 -12.74 11.62
N THR A 255 13.76 -13.02 12.05
CA THR A 255 14.91 -13.34 11.19
C THR A 255 14.66 -14.58 10.32
N HIS A 256 14.06 -15.61 10.90
CA HIS A 256 13.83 -16.88 10.21
C HIS A 256 12.46 -16.99 9.54
N SER A 257 11.67 -15.90 9.52
CA SER A 257 10.33 -15.93 8.94
C SER A 257 10.33 -16.12 7.45
N HIS A 258 11.17 -15.35 6.73
CA HIS A 258 11.29 -15.39 5.27
C HIS A 258 12.57 -14.68 4.82
N PRO A 259 13.24 -15.13 3.71
CA PRO A 259 14.47 -14.50 3.19
C PRO A 259 14.33 -13.02 2.80
N TRP A 260 13.12 -12.53 2.53
CA TRP A 260 12.86 -11.13 2.21
C TRP A 260 12.71 -10.22 3.44
N VAL A 261 12.74 -10.80 4.64
CA VAL A 261 12.62 -10.05 5.90
C VAL A 261 13.99 -9.93 6.53
N ASN A 262 14.46 -8.71 6.70
CA ASN A 262 15.72 -8.41 7.36
C ASN A 262 15.43 -7.85 8.76
N TYR A 263 15.83 -8.59 9.79
CA TYR A 263 15.83 -8.08 11.16
C TYR A 263 16.99 -7.10 11.35
N ILE A 264 16.68 -5.89 11.77
CA ILE A 264 17.68 -4.87 12.09
C ILE A 264 17.70 -4.67 13.60
N PRO A 265 18.86 -4.90 14.28
CA PRO A 265 18.97 -4.69 15.71
C PRO A 265 18.61 -3.27 16.14
N ASN A 266 17.87 -3.14 17.24
CA ASN A 266 17.39 -1.85 17.74
C ASN A 266 18.52 -1.04 18.38
N ASN A 267 19.34 -0.41 17.56
CA ASN A 267 20.31 0.60 17.98
C ASN A 267 20.33 1.76 16.99
N LYS A 268 20.81 2.92 17.45
CA LYS A 268 20.77 4.17 16.66
C LYS A 268 21.46 4.04 15.31
N GLN A 269 22.64 3.42 15.26
CA GLN A 269 23.44 3.34 14.03
C GLN A 269 22.73 2.48 12.97
N GLU A 270 22.30 1.29 13.34
CA GLU A 270 21.59 0.36 12.45
C GLU A 270 20.25 0.94 11.98
N SER A 271 19.47 1.47 12.93
CA SER A 271 18.14 2.04 12.61
C SER A 271 18.24 3.20 11.63
N VAL A 272 19.14 4.17 11.86
CA VAL A 272 19.29 5.34 10.99
C VAL A 272 19.86 4.99 9.63
N SER A 273 20.77 4.01 9.55
CA SER A 273 21.42 3.64 8.29
C SER A 273 20.62 2.65 7.44
N LYS A 274 19.75 1.82 8.04
CA LYS A 274 19.11 0.69 7.35
C LYS A 274 17.57 0.73 7.31
N LEU A 275 16.91 1.48 8.23
CA LEU A 275 15.44 1.51 8.30
C LEU A 275 14.82 2.76 7.65
N THR A 276 15.58 3.59 6.98
CA THR A 276 15.03 4.77 6.28
C THR A 276 14.53 4.38 4.88
N PRO A 277 13.46 5.00 4.37
CA PRO A 277 13.01 4.80 2.99
C PRO A 277 14.11 5.05 1.95
N ALA A 278 15.03 5.98 2.20
CA ALA A 278 16.15 6.26 1.32
C ALA A 278 17.17 5.12 1.26
N ALA A 279 17.42 4.43 2.39
CA ALA A 279 18.37 3.33 2.44
C ALA A 279 17.86 2.07 1.73
N ILE A 280 16.53 1.82 1.75
CA ILE A 280 15.92 0.61 1.17
C ILE A 280 15.34 0.84 -0.23
N SER A 281 15.24 2.10 -0.68
CA SER A 281 14.69 2.42 -2.00
C SER A 281 15.70 2.06 -3.09
N GLY A 282 15.38 1.05 -3.89
CA GLY A 282 16.22 0.60 -5.00
C GLY A 282 17.22 -0.51 -4.65
N SER A 283 17.11 -1.08 -3.44
CA SER A 283 17.86 -2.28 -3.03
C SER A 283 17.18 -3.55 -3.53
#